data_ddc5ab5c6fd51f921fcf59e95babaddd
#
_entry.id   ddc5ab5c6fd51f921fcf59e95babaddd
#
_cell.length_a   1.000
_cell.length_b   1.000
_cell.length_c   1.000
_cell.angle_alpha   90.00
_cell.angle_beta   90.00
_cell.angle_gamma   90.00
#
_symmetry.space_group_name_H-M   'P 1'
#
loop_
_entity.id
_entity.type
_entity.pdbx_description
1 polymer ?
#
loop_
_entity_poly.entity_id
_entity_poly.type
_entity_poly.pdbx_seq_one_letter_code
_entity_poly.pdbx_strand_id
1 'polypeptide(L)'
;MSIFSKEYWVCAVGELKKPRMLVFAAVLVAMRVVLKAFSIPIIPGQLYINFGFLVNALGSMVYGPVIGSISGAVSDTVGTILFPKGPYFFPYIFQEIAGSLIFALFFYKRTLTVSRIIWARFSVSLWCNIIIQPLIVLMWNAFYPDSAYSALSELKIIKNICMFPFESLLLTAFLGAMMPAMRSLKFVSPGDTSLKVKVRHGILLGIFSLIMLVLFCVYRELKKPGSIPLFSFIHNLI
;
A
#
# COMPACT_ATOMS: atom_id res chain seq x y z
N MET A 1 -11.67 5.18 20.31
CA MET A 1 -12.85 5.74 19.60
C MET A 1 -13.40 4.70 18.66
N SER A 2 -14.72 4.46 18.61
CA SER A 2 -15.31 3.48 17.67
C SER A 2 -15.43 4.08 16.27
N ILE A 3 -15.19 3.28 15.21
CA ILE A 3 -15.37 3.69 13.80
C ILE A 3 -16.84 4.01 13.49
N PHE A 4 -17.76 3.41 14.24
CA PHE A 4 -19.21 3.61 14.08
C PHE A 4 -19.74 4.82 14.84
N SER A 5 -18.88 5.52 15.63
CA SER A 5 -19.34 6.70 16.38
C SER A 5 -19.40 7.93 15.46
N LYS A 6 -20.45 8.72 15.62
CA LYS A 6 -20.58 10.03 14.93
C LYS A 6 -19.39 10.94 15.21
N GLU A 7 -18.86 10.89 16.42
CA GLU A 7 -17.71 11.70 16.87
C GLU A 7 -16.43 11.41 16.04
N TYR A 8 -16.21 10.13 15.65
CA TYR A 8 -15.07 9.74 14.81
C TYR A 8 -15.10 10.50 13.47
N TRP A 9 -16.24 10.50 12.80
CA TRP A 9 -16.41 11.15 11.50
C TRP A 9 -16.42 12.67 11.59
N VAL A 10 -17.03 13.24 12.62
CA VAL A 10 -16.99 14.70 12.89
C VAL A 10 -15.55 15.16 13.12
N CYS A 11 -14.75 14.41 13.88
CA CYS A 11 -13.33 14.70 14.04
C CYS A 11 -12.58 14.59 12.72
N ALA A 12 -12.85 13.56 11.89
CA ALA A 12 -12.20 13.38 10.61
C ALA A 12 -12.50 14.49 9.61
N VAL A 13 -13.76 14.97 9.56
CA VAL A 13 -14.13 16.15 8.77
C VAL A 13 -13.51 17.42 9.35
N GLY A 14 -13.40 17.52 10.67
CA GLY A 14 -12.76 18.65 11.35
C GLY A 14 -11.27 18.82 10.99
N GLU A 15 -10.58 17.74 10.59
CA GLU A 15 -9.18 17.85 10.15
C GLU A 15 -9.02 18.66 8.86
N LEU A 16 -10.04 18.71 7.98
CA LEU A 16 -10.06 19.57 6.79
C LEU A 16 -9.95 21.07 7.11
N LYS A 17 -10.39 21.50 8.29
CA LYS A 17 -10.34 22.89 8.71
C LYS A 17 -8.97 23.32 9.26
N LYS A 18 -8.04 22.37 9.42
CA LYS A 18 -6.71 22.63 9.97
C LYS A 18 -5.69 22.82 8.85
N PRO A 19 -5.20 24.05 8.57
CA PRO A 19 -4.23 24.29 7.49
C PRO A 19 -3.00 23.39 7.58
N ARG A 20 -2.54 23.12 8.79
CA ARG A 20 -1.41 22.24 9.07
C ARG A 20 -1.62 20.83 8.55
N MET A 21 -2.83 20.27 8.67
CA MET A 21 -3.16 18.94 8.15
C MET A 21 -3.21 18.94 6.64
N LEU A 22 -3.70 20.00 6.03
CA LEU A 22 -3.75 20.15 4.57
C LEU A 22 -2.35 20.25 3.97
N VAL A 23 -1.46 21.06 4.58
CA VAL A 23 -0.06 21.16 4.15
C VAL A 23 0.65 19.81 4.28
N PHE A 24 0.46 19.12 5.40
CA PHE A 24 1.03 17.80 5.59
C PHE A 24 0.50 16.77 4.55
N ALA A 25 -0.80 16.81 4.26
CA ALA A 25 -1.41 15.99 3.24
C ALA A 25 -0.83 16.28 1.84
N ALA A 26 -0.64 17.56 1.49
CA ALA A 26 -0.03 17.95 0.22
C ALA A 26 1.40 17.41 0.06
N VAL A 27 2.22 17.50 1.12
CA VAL A 27 3.58 16.93 1.12
C VAL A 27 3.55 15.41 0.93
N LEU A 28 2.65 14.69 1.62
CA LEU A 28 2.54 13.25 1.46
C LEU A 28 1.97 12.85 0.09
N VAL A 29 1.06 13.62 -0.48
CA VAL A 29 0.59 13.42 -1.87
C VAL A 29 1.75 13.55 -2.85
N ALA A 30 2.56 14.63 -2.74
CA ALA A 30 3.74 14.81 -3.58
C ALA A 30 4.72 13.63 -3.44
N MET A 31 4.99 13.16 -2.22
CA MET A 31 5.83 12.01 -1.95
C MET A 31 5.27 10.71 -2.56
N ARG A 32 3.95 10.48 -2.49
CA ARG A 32 3.30 9.32 -3.15
C ARG A 32 3.45 9.38 -4.66
N VAL A 33 3.28 10.56 -5.27
CA VAL A 33 3.46 10.77 -6.72
C VAL A 33 4.90 10.47 -7.13
N VAL A 34 5.89 10.96 -6.40
CA VAL A 34 7.31 10.66 -6.65
C VAL A 34 7.59 9.16 -6.51
N LEU A 35 7.04 8.49 -5.50
CA LEU A 35 7.22 7.05 -5.31
C LEU A 35 6.58 6.21 -6.44
N LYS A 36 5.60 6.72 -7.17
CA LYS A 36 5.08 6.06 -8.38
C LYS A 36 6.14 5.98 -9.49
N ALA A 37 7.02 6.97 -9.61
CA ALA A 37 8.14 6.93 -10.56
C ALA A 37 9.16 5.82 -10.23
N PHE A 38 9.38 5.56 -8.93
CA PHE A 38 10.32 4.54 -8.43
C PHE A 38 9.70 3.16 -8.23
N SER A 39 8.61 2.85 -8.91
CA SER A 39 8.01 1.51 -8.82
C SER A 39 8.88 0.49 -9.56
N ILE A 40 9.13 -0.64 -8.90
CA ILE A 40 9.96 -1.73 -9.42
C ILE A 40 9.08 -2.65 -10.29
N PRO A 41 9.35 -2.79 -11.59
CA PRO A 41 8.61 -3.72 -12.44
C PRO A 41 9.02 -5.16 -12.11
N ILE A 42 8.06 -5.99 -11.69
CA ILE A 42 8.25 -7.45 -11.61
C ILE A 42 7.99 -8.07 -12.98
N ILE A 43 6.91 -7.63 -13.63
CA ILE A 43 6.60 -7.95 -15.01
C ILE A 43 6.36 -6.62 -15.71
N PRO A 44 7.18 -6.24 -16.69
CA PRO A 44 6.97 -5.00 -17.44
C PRO A 44 5.56 -4.93 -18.02
N GLY A 45 4.88 -3.79 -17.84
CA GLY A 45 3.51 -3.56 -18.32
C GLY A 45 2.39 -4.19 -17.48
N GLN A 46 2.67 -5.12 -16.55
CA GLN A 46 1.62 -5.84 -15.82
C GLN A 46 1.71 -5.78 -14.30
N LEU A 47 2.92 -5.89 -13.74
CA LEU A 47 3.08 -6.07 -12.30
C LEU A 47 4.23 -5.25 -11.74
N TYR A 48 3.92 -4.36 -10.81
CA TYR A 48 4.88 -3.46 -10.16
C TYR A 48 4.84 -3.62 -8.64
N ILE A 49 5.99 -3.41 -7.99
CA ILE A 49 6.07 -3.14 -6.55
C ILE A 49 6.10 -1.62 -6.38
N ASN A 50 5.17 -1.11 -5.61
CA ASN A 50 5.06 0.31 -5.31
C ASN A 50 5.12 0.53 -3.79
N PHE A 51 5.98 1.45 -3.36
CA PHE A 51 6.14 1.80 -1.94
C PHE A 51 5.19 2.90 -1.46
N GLY A 52 4.33 3.41 -2.33
CA GLY A 52 3.36 4.46 -2.01
C GLY A 52 2.40 4.09 -0.86
N PHE A 53 2.17 2.79 -0.60
CA PHE A 53 1.34 2.33 0.52
C PHE A 53 1.90 2.72 1.89
N LEU A 54 3.22 2.87 2.04
CA LEU A 54 3.87 3.32 3.28
C LEU A 54 3.44 4.74 3.64
N VAL A 55 3.57 5.63 2.67
CA VAL A 55 3.18 7.05 2.81
C VAL A 55 1.67 7.18 2.97
N ASN A 56 0.90 6.35 2.25
CA ASN A 56 -0.54 6.29 2.40
C ASN A 56 -0.96 5.91 3.83
N ALA A 57 -0.35 4.89 4.40
CA ALA A 57 -0.63 4.44 5.75
C ALA A 57 -0.28 5.51 6.80
N LEU A 58 0.89 6.16 6.66
CA LEU A 58 1.31 7.26 7.53
C LEU A 58 0.33 8.43 7.48
N GLY A 59 -0.04 8.86 6.28
CA GLY A 59 -0.98 9.95 6.09
C GLY A 59 -2.35 9.62 6.66
N SER A 60 -2.91 8.48 6.29
CA SER A 60 -4.21 8.03 6.77
C SER A 60 -4.28 7.91 8.31
N MET A 61 -3.15 7.56 8.95
CA MET A 61 -3.02 7.54 10.41
C MET A 61 -3.13 8.96 11.02
N VAL A 62 -2.53 9.94 10.37
CA VAL A 62 -2.41 11.32 10.90
C VAL A 62 -3.68 12.13 10.65
N TYR A 63 -4.10 12.25 9.40
CA TYR A 63 -5.20 13.12 9.01
C TYR A 63 -6.56 12.40 8.83
N GLY A 64 -6.59 11.09 8.99
CA GLY A 64 -7.84 10.31 9.04
C GLY A 64 -8.46 10.00 7.68
N PRO A 65 -9.71 9.42 7.69
CA PRO A 65 -10.31 8.84 6.51
C PRO A 65 -10.70 9.85 5.43
N VAL A 66 -11.15 11.05 5.81
CA VAL A 66 -11.67 12.04 4.84
C VAL A 66 -10.54 12.62 4.00
N ILE A 67 -9.52 13.19 4.64
CA ILE A 67 -8.35 13.72 3.92
C ILE A 67 -7.59 12.56 3.25
N GLY A 68 -7.53 11.39 3.87
CA GLY A 68 -6.92 10.18 3.31
C GLY A 68 -7.52 9.78 1.97
N SER A 69 -8.85 9.76 1.88
CA SER A 69 -9.58 9.45 0.64
C SER A 69 -9.32 10.50 -0.45
N ILE A 70 -9.37 11.79 -0.10
CA ILE A 70 -9.06 12.87 -1.05
C ILE A 70 -7.60 12.77 -1.52
N SER A 71 -6.65 12.58 -0.60
CA SER A 71 -5.23 12.40 -0.92
C SER A 71 -4.98 11.19 -1.80
N GLY A 72 -5.75 10.11 -1.59
CA GLY A 72 -5.73 8.91 -2.43
C GLY A 72 -6.10 9.23 -3.88
N ALA A 73 -7.25 9.85 -4.08
CA ALA A 73 -7.76 10.26 -5.38
C ALA A 73 -6.79 11.23 -6.10
N VAL A 74 -6.35 12.28 -5.41
CA VAL A 74 -5.43 13.28 -5.97
C VAL A 74 -4.09 12.65 -6.36
N SER A 75 -3.50 11.83 -5.48
CA SER A 75 -2.21 11.18 -5.77
C SER A 75 -2.28 10.19 -6.92
N ASP A 76 -3.42 9.53 -7.13
CA ASP A 76 -3.62 8.64 -8.27
C ASP A 76 -3.72 9.41 -9.57
N THR A 77 -4.59 10.41 -9.62
CA THR A 77 -4.79 11.26 -10.79
C THR A 77 -3.51 11.96 -11.19
N VAL A 78 -2.89 12.71 -10.28
CA VAL A 78 -1.64 13.45 -10.55
C VAL A 78 -0.50 12.50 -10.90
N GLY A 79 -0.37 11.39 -10.16
CA GLY A 79 0.68 10.41 -10.41
C GLY A 79 0.55 9.70 -11.77
N THR A 80 -0.67 9.49 -12.26
CA THR A 80 -0.89 8.89 -13.58
C THR A 80 -0.66 9.88 -14.71
N ILE A 81 -0.96 11.17 -14.50
CA ILE A 81 -0.68 12.24 -15.48
C ILE A 81 0.84 12.46 -15.61
N LEU A 82 1.57 12.50 -14.49
CA LEU A 82 3.03 12.78 -14.50
C LEU A 82 3.87 11.56 -14.89
N PHE A 83 3.44 10.35 -14.50
CA PHE A 83 4.17 9.10 -14.73
C PHE A 83 3.24 8.03 -15.33
N PRO A 84 2.78 8.20 -16.57
CA PRO A 84 1.84 7.29 -17.20
C PRO A 84 2.48 5.92 -17.41
N LYS A 85 1.79 4.86 -16.95
CA LYS A 85 2.17 3.45 -17.18
C LYS A 85 1.22 2.75 -18.17
N GLY A 86 0.24 3.49 -18.65
CA GLY A 86 -0.83 3.07 -19.55
C GLY A 86 -1.89 4.17 -19.67
N PRO A 87 -2.95 3.95 -20.43
CA PRO A 87 -4.04 4.90 -20.54
C PRO A 87 -4.71 5.10 -19.16
N TYR A 88 -5.11 6.34 -18.88
CA TYR A 88 -5.79 6.68 -17.64
C TYR A 88 -7.17 6.04 -17.59
N PHE A 89 -7.47 5.32 -16.53
CA PHE A 89 -8.78 4.74 -16.31
C PHE A 89 -9.32 5.14 -14.93
N PHE A 90 -10.30 6.00 -14.94
CA PHE A 90 -10.87 6.62 -13.73
C PHE A 90 -11.22 5.65 -12.59
N PRO A 91 -11.76 4.42 -12.82
CA PRO A 91 -12.09 3.50 -11.74
C PRO A 91 -10.93 3.11 -10.81
N TYR A 92 -9.66 3.27 -11.22
CA TYR A 92 -8.51 3.02 -10.32
C TYR A 92 -8.45 3.97 -9.12
N ILE A 93 -9.07 5.16 -9.22
CA ILE A 93 -9.23 6.08 -8.09
C ILE A 93 -9.93 5.39 -6.91
N PHE A 94 -10.94 4.58 -7.15
CA PHE A 94 -11.66 3.86 -6.08
C PHE A 94 -10.77 2.90 -5.32
N GLN A 95 -9.79 2.28 -5.96
CA GLN A 95 -8.81 1.42 -5.29
C GLN A 95 -7.92 2.23 -4.33
N GLU A 96 -7.45 3.41 -4.75
CA GLU A 96 -6.63 4.28 -3.91
C GLU A 96 -7.41 4.90 -2.75
N ILE A 97 -8.67 5.29 -2.98
CA ILE A 97 -9.59 5.75 -1.93
C ILE A 97 -9.83 4.63 -0.91
N ALA A 98 -10.15 3.41 -1.36
CA ALA A 98 -10.40 2.28 -0.49
C ALA A 98 -9.18 1.92 0.35
N GLY A 99 -7.97 1.91 -0.24
CA GLY A 99 -6.74 1.65 0.48
C GLY A 99 -6.47 2.70 1.57
N SER A 100 -6.67 3.98 1.26
CA SER A 100 -6.53 5.08 2.23
C SER A 100 -7.57 4.99 3.35
N LEU A 101 -8.81 4.69 2.99
CA LEU A 101 -9.91 4.52 3.94
C LEU A 101 -9.63 3.36 4.90
N ILE A 102 -9.22 2.20 4.39
CA ILE A 102 -8.90 1.02 5.21
C ILE A 102 -7.79 1.37 6.21
N PHE A 103 -6.66 1.95 5.76
CA PHE A 103 -5.60 2.35 6.68
C PHE A 103 -6.09 3.33 7.75
N ALA A 104 -6.91 4.32 7.38
CA ALA A 104 -7.47 5.26 8.34
C ALA A 104 -8.38 4.59 9.37
N LEU A 105 -9.24 3.64 8.96
CA LEU A 105 -10.12 2.90 9.87
C LEU A 105 -9.33 2.08 10.89
N PHE A 106 -8.15 1.59 10.54
CA PHE A 106 -7.29 0.84 11.45
C PHE A 106 -6.42 1.73 12.34
N PHE A 107 -5.93 2.90 11.83
CA PHE A 107 -4.87 3.66 12.48
C PHE A 107 -5.31 5.01 13.06
N TYR A 108 -6.28 5.70 12.45
CA TYR A 108 -6.66 7.05 12.87
C TYR A 108 -7.23 7.04 14.28
N LYS A 109 -6.63 7.85 15.17
CA LYS A 109 -7.00 7.98 16.59
C LYS A 109 -7.07 6.64 17.34
N ARG A 110 -6.18 5.71 16.98
CA ARG A 110 -6.06 4.40 17.62
C ARG A 110 -4.62 4.11 18.00
N THR A 111 -4.44 3.32 19.07
CA THR A 111 -3.13 2.82 19.45
C THR A 111 -2.54 1.96 18.34
N LEU A 112 -1.34 2.29 17.88
CA LEU A 112 -0.66 1.53 16.84
C LEU A 112 0.01 0.30 17.47
N THR A 113 -0.41 -0.90 17.02
CA THR A 113 0.17 -2.19 17.43
C THR A 113 0.55 -2.99 16.18
N VAL A 114 1.54 -3.88 16.31
CA VAL A 114 1.99 -4.74 15.19
C VAL A 114 0.83 -5.57 14.62
N SER A 115 0.02 -6.16 15.49
CA SER A 115 -1.16 -6.93 15.05
C SER A 115 -2.12 -6.07 14.22
N ARG A 116 -2.37 -4.82 14.62
CA ARG A 116 -3.24 -3.90 13.88
C ARG A 116 -2.65 -3.51 12.53
N ILE A 117 -1.34 -3.36 12.43
CA ILE A 117 -0.64 -3.11 11.16
C ILE A 117 -0.81 -4.30 10.22
N ILE A 118 -0.60 -5.52 10.72
CA ILE A 118 -0.77 -6.75 9.94
C ILE A 118 -2.22 -6.88 9.42
N TRP A 119 -3.22 -6.69 10.30
CA TRP A 119 -4.62 -6.75 9.90
C TRP A 119 -5.02 -5.63 8.92
N ALA A 120 -4.48 -4.43 9.08
CA ALA A 120 -4.71 -3.35 8.14
C ALA A 120 -4.15 -3.70 6.75
N ARG A 121 -2.90 -4.22 6.70
CA ARG A 121 -2.28 -4.63 5.43
C ARG A 121 -3.02 -5.81 4.79
N PHE A 122 -3.43 -6.79 5.61
CA PHE A 122 -4.26 -7.90 5.14
C PHE A 122 -5.57 -7.40 4.52
N SER A 123 -6.27 -6.50 5.20
CA SER A 123 -7.53 -5.92 4.69
C SER A 123 -7.31 -5.16 3.38
N VAL A 124 -6.23 -4.37 3.26
CA VAL A 124 -5.90 -3.71 1.99
C VAL A 124 -5.60 -4.72 0.90
N SER A 125 -4.83 -5.77 1.19
CA SER A 125 -4.53 -6.83 0.20
C SER A 125 -5.80 -7.54 -0.27
N LEU A 126 -6.69 -7.87 0.66
CA LEU A 126 -7.95 -8.55 0.36
C LEU A 126 -8.90 -7.65 -0.44
N TRP A 127 -9.22 -6.47 0.08
CA TRP A 127 -10.22 -5.60 -0.54
C TRP A 127 -9.72 -4.93 -1.80
N CYS A 128 -8.53 -4.31 -1.77
CA CYS A 128 -8.02 -3.55 -2.91
C CYS A 128 -7.48 -4.46 -4.02
N ASN A 129 -6.69 -5.51 -3.68
CA ASN A 129 -5.99 -6.29 -4.70
C ASN A 129 -6.78 -7.52 -5.18
N ILE A 130 -7.62 -8.15 -4.31
CA ILE A 130 -8.34 -9.38 -4.65
C ILE A 130 -9.79 -9.09 -5.05
N ILE A 131 -10.41 -8.02 -4.54
CA ILE A 131 -11.82 -7.70 -4.83
C ILE A 131 -11.93 -6.52 -5.79
N ILE A 132 -11.46 -5.33 -5.41
CA ILE A 132 -11.66 -4.10 -6.18
C ILE A 132 -10.88 -4.13 -7.50
N GLN A 133 -9.61 -4.51 -7.49
CA GLN A 133 -8.79 -4.52 -8.69
C GLN A 133 -9.33 -5.44 -9.81
N PRO A 134 -9.75 -6.69 -9.54
CA PRO A 134 -10.38 -7.50 -10.58
C PRO A 134 -11.68 -6.91 -11.13
N LEU A 135 -12.51 -6.28 -10.29
CA LEU A 135 -13.71 -5.59 -10.75
C LEU A 135 -13.38 -4.45 -11.71
N ILE A 136 -12.34 -3.66 -11.39
CA ILE A 136 -11.85 -2.59 -12.28
C ILE A 136 -11.35 -3.17 -13.60
N VAL A 137 -10.65 -4.30 -13.57
CA VAL A 137 -10.15 -4.97 -14.79
C VAL A 137 -11.31 -5.53 -15.63
N LEU A 138 -12.35 -6.08 -15.01
CA LEU A 138 -13.56 -6.50 -15.72
C LEU A 138 -14.26 -5.30 -16.40
N MET A 139 -14.34 -4.16 -15.71
CA MET A 139 -14.85 -2.93 -16.32
C MET A 139 -13.96 -2.48 -17.48
N TRP A 140 -12.62 -2.52 -17.30
CA TRP A 140 -11.68 -2.21 -18.39
C TRP A 140 -11.93 -3.08 -19.62
N ASN A 141 -12.02 -4.40 -19.45
CA ASN A 141 -12.24 -5.34 -20.53
C ASN A 141 -13.57 -5.13 -21.25
N ALA A 142 -14.60 -4.63 -20.55
CA ALA A 142 -15.88 -4.28 -21.15
C ALA A 142 -15.80 -3.02 -22.01
N PHE A 143 -14.98 -2.02 -21.61
CA PHE A 143 -14.80 -0.78 -22.37
C PHE A 143 -13.74 -0.90 -23.48
N TYR A 144 -12.73 -1.75 -23.30
CA TYR A 144 -11.59 -1.92 -24.20
C TYR A 144 -11.34 -3.40 -24.51
N PRO A 145 -12.22 -4.06 -25.30
CA PRO A 145 -12.12 -5.50 -25.57
C PRO A 145 -10.83 -5.89 -26.30
N ASP A 146 -10.32 -5.02 -27.19
CA ASP A 146 -9.07 -5.25 -27.93
C ASP A 146 -7.82 -5.23 -27.04
N SER A 147 -7.90 -4.64 -25.85
CA SER A 147 -6.83 -4.54 -24.86
C SER A 147 -7.15 -5.33 -23.60
N ALA A 148 -8.00 -6.36 -23.70
CA ALA A 148 -8.43 -7.17 -22.56
C ALA A 148 -7.29 -7.96 -21.96
N TYR A 149 -7.26 -8.05 -20.62
CA TYR A 149 -6.29 -8.86 -19.88
C TYR A 149 -6.92 -9.57 -18.69
N SER A 150 -6.23 -10.58 -18.16
CA SER A 150 -6.76 -11.39 -17.07
C SER A 150 -7.00 -10.58 -15.79
N ALA A 151 -8.24 -10.57 -15.33
CA ALA A 151 -8.65 -9.90 -14.10
C ALA A 151 -7.98 -10.53 -12.87
N LEU A 152 -8.01 -11.86 -12.80
CA LEU A 152 -7.36 -12.66 -11.77
C LEU A 152 -6.37 -13.62 -12.43
N SER A 153 -5.09 -13.25 -12.46
CA SER A 153 -4.05 -14.19 -12.84
C SER A 153 -3.49 -14.86 -11.58
N GLU A 154 -3.15 -16.16 -11.69
CA GLU A 154 -2.49 -16.92 -10.61
C GLU A 154 -1.28 -16.17 -10.06
N LEU A 155 -0.50 -15.54 -10.95
CA LEU A 155 0.68 -14.78 -10.58
C LEU A 155 0.37 -13.57 -9.68
N LYS A 156 -0.77 -12.87 -9.89
CA LYS A 156 -1.20 -11.78 -9.02
C LYS A 156 -1.57 -12.26 -7.62
N ILE A 157 -2.26 -13.41 -7.53
CA ILE A 157 -2.65 -14.01 -6.25
C ILE A 157 -1.41 -14.45 -5.48
N ILE A 158 -0.53 -15.21 -6.13
CA ILE A 158 0.72 -15.72 -5.51
C ILE A 158 1.61 -14.55 -5.08
N LYS A 159 1.77 -13.53 -5.94
CA LYS A 159 2.50 -12.31 -5.55
C LYS A 159 1.91 -11.67 -4.29
N ASN A 160 0.60 -11.49 -4.21
CA ASN A 160 -0.02 -10.87 -3.04
C ASN A 160 0.21 -11.68 -1.76
N ILE A 161 0.14 -13.02 -1.85
CA ILE A 161 0.40 -13.90 -0.71
C ILE A 161 1.88 -13.85 -0.30
N CYS A 162 2.79 -13.97 -1.25
CA CYS A 162 4.24 -14.00 -0.97
C CYS A 162 4.78 -12.63 -0.52
N MET A 163 4.24 -11.54 -1.07
CA MET A 163 4.68 -10.19 -0.70
C MET A 163 4.06 -9.68 0.61
N PHE A 164 2.94 -10.24 1.05
CA PHE A 164 2.22 -9.79 2.24
C PHE A 164 3.09 -9.71 3.52
N PRO A 165 3.89 -10.75 3.89
CA PRO A 165 4.74 -10.67 5.09
C PRO A 165 5.84 -9.60 4.94
N PHE A 166 6.44 -9.47 3.75
CA PHE A 166 7.43 -8.44 3.47
C PHE A 166 6.84 -7.03 3.60
N GLU A 167 5.70 -6.77 2.98
CA GLU A 167 5.02 -5.48 3.03
C GLU A 167 4.55 -5.14 4.45
N SER A 168 4.14 -6.14 5.24
CA SER A 168 3.75 -5.97 6.64
C SER A 168 4.95 -5.63 7.53
N LEU A 169 6.10 -6.29 7.30
CA LEU A 169 7.35 -5.99 7.98
C LEU A 169 7.82 -4.58 7.66
N LEU A 170 7.86 -4.24 6.37
CA LEU A 170 8.29 -2.93 5.89
C LEU A 170 7.39 -1.81 6.44
N LEU A 171 6.07 -2.02 6.45
CA LEU A 171 5.13 -1.07 7.02
C LEU A 171 5.33 -0.89 8.54
N THR A 172 5.59 -1.98 9.26
CA THR A 172 5.85 -1.94 10.70
C THR A 172 7.14 -1.17 11.01
N ALA A 173 8.21 -1.45 10.27
CA ALA A 173 9.50 -0.76 10.41
C ALA A 173 9.37 0.74 10.07
N PHE A 174 8.71 1.05 8.96
CA PHE A 174 8.51 2.44 8.50
C PHE A 174 7.67 3.25 9.50
N LEU A 175 6.52 2.75 9.91
CA LEU A 175 5.69 3.44 10.91
C LEU A 175 6.43 3.58 12.24
N GLY A 176 7.18 2.54 12.65
CA GLY A 176 8.01 2.60 13.86
C GLY A 176 9.06 3.70 13.81
N ALA A 177 9.74 3.85 12.66
CA ALA A 177 10.74 4.90 12.45
C ALA A 177 10.12 6.31 12.34
N MET A 178 8.90 6.43 11.77
CA MET A 178 8.23 7.72 11.63
C MET A 178 7.55 8.22 12.91
N MET A 179 7.21 7.33 13.83
CA MET A 179 6.48 7.70 15.06
C MET A 179 7.17 8.77 15.91
N PRO A 180 8.48 8.74 16.19
CA PRO A 180 9.14 9.82 16.94
C PRO A 180 8.97 11.18 16.28
N ALA A 181 9.12 11.24 14.95
CA ALA A 181 8.95 12.48 14.18
C ALA A 181 7.49 12.98 14.23
N MET A 182 6.51 12.08 14.12
CA MET A 182 5.08 12.46 14.21
C MET A 182 4.70 12.98 15.60
N ARG A 183 5.35 12.46 16.65
CA ARG A 183 5.16 12.95 18.02
C ARG A 183 5.81 14.33 18.22
N SER A 184 7.04 14.52 17.77
CA SER A 184 7.75 15.81 17.88
C SER A 184 6.98 16.93 17.15
N LEU A 185 6.37 16.58 16.03
CA LEU A 185 5.49 17.44 15.28
C LEU A 185 4.06 17.56 15.86
N LYS A 186 3.76 16.93 16.99
CA LYS A 186 2.43 16.95 17.64
C LYS A 186 1.26 16.54 16.72
N PHE A 187 1.52 15.66 15.74
CA PHE A 187 0.48 15.04 14.89
C PHE A 187 -0.18 13.84 15.56
N VAL A 188 0.53 13.19 16.49
CA VAL A 188 0.07 12.00 17.20
C VAL A 188 0.29 12.20 18.70
N SER A 189 -0.70 11.83 19.50
CA SER A 189 -0.63 11.97 20.97
C SER A 189 0.38 10.99 21.59
N PRO A 190 1.08 11.38 22.66
CA PRO A 190 2.13 10.54 23.29
C PRO A 190 1.66 9.15 23.75
N GLY A 191 0.36 9.02 24.09
CA GLY A 191 -0.24 7.75 24.58
C GLY A 191 -0.63 6.76 23.48
N ASP A 192 -0.66 7.19 22.21
CA ASP A 192 -1.24 6.39 21.12
C ASP A 192 -0.32 5.32 20.53
N THR A 193 0.86 5.11 21.10
CA THR A 193 1.82 4.18 20.49
C THR A 193 2.64 3.40 21.51
N SER A 194 2.41 2.11 21.48
CA SER A 194 3.33 1.13 22.03
C SER A 194 3.72 0.12 20.94
N LEU A 195 4.41 0.58 19.89
CA LEU A 195 5.10 -0.35 18.97
C LEU A 195 6.30 -0.96 19.69
N LYS A 196 6.03 -1.80 20.68
CA LYS A 196 7.04 -2.69 21.27
C LYS A 196 7.15 -3.92 20.38
N VAL A 197 7.89 -3.80 19.28
CA VAL A 197 8.28 -4.97 18.49
C VAL A 197 9.34 -5.70 19.31
N LYS A 198 9.00 -6.87 19.85
CA LYS A 198 10.04 -7.75 20.38
C LYS A 198 10.95 -8.14 19.22
N VAL A 199 12.23 -7.85 19.32
CA VAL A 199 13.25 -8.11 18.28
C VAL A 199 13.13 -9.52 17.70
N ARG A 200 12.89 -10.51 18.56
CA ARG A 200 12.67 -11.92 18.16
C ARG A 200 11.51 -12.08 17.14
N HIS A 201 10.37 -11.42 17.33
CA HIS A 201 9.25 -11.49 16.38
C HIS A 201 9.54 -10.75 15.08
N GLY A 202 10.31 -9.65 15.14
CA GLY A 202 10.80 -8.95 13.96
C GLY A 202 11.72 -9.83 13.10
N ILE A 203 12.67 -10.54 13.74
CA ILE A 203 13.58 -11.47 13.07
C ILE A 203 12.80 -12.63 12.44
N LEU A 204 11.86 -13.25 13.16
CA LEU A 204 11.05 -14.35 12.64
C LEU A 204 10.21 -13.92 11.43
N LEU A 205 9.59 -12.75 11.50
CA LEU A 205 8.83 -12.19 10.37
C LEU A 205 9.75 -11.86 9.20
N GLY A 206 10.97 -11.38 9.45
CA GLY A 206 11.98 -11.12 8.43
C GLY A 206 12.42 -12.40 7.71
N ILE A 207 12.74 -13.46 8.44
CA ILE A 207 13.10 -14.77 7.87
C ILE A 207 11.93 -15.33 7.05
N PHE A 208 10.71 -15.29 7.59
CA PHE A 208 9.52 -15.75 6.88
C PHE A 208 9.29 -14.95 5.59
N SER A 209 9.46 -13.63 5.62
CA SER A 209 9.37 -12.76 4.44
C SER A 209 10.40 -13.14 3.38
N LEU A 210 11.64 -13.41 3.78
CA LEU A 210 12.71 -13.82 2.87
C LEU A 210 12.38 -15.15 2.20
N ILE A 211 11.92 -16.14 2.96
CA ILE A 211 11.51 -17.45 2.43
C ILE A 211 10.39 -17.27 1.40
N MET A 212 9.37 -16.48 1.70
CA MET A 212 8.24 -16.23 0.78
C MET A 212 8.68 -15.51 -0.49
N LEU A 213 9.62 -14.56 -0.40
CA LEU A 213 10.19 -13.89 -1.58
C LEU A 213 10.98 -14.87 -2.46
N VAL A 214 11.81 -15.74 -1.86
CA VAL A 214 12.54 -16.78 -2.59
C VAL A 214 11.57 -17.74 -3.28
N LEU A 215 10.53 -18.20 -2.59
CA LEU A 215 9.51 -19.07 -3.18
C LEU A 215 8.79 -18.39 -4.35
N PHE A 216 8.50 -17.10 -4.24
CA PHE A 216 7.92 -16.34 -5.35
C PHE A 216 8.85 -16.23 -6.54
N CYS A 217 10.15 -15.97 -6.32
CA CYS A 217 11.16 -15.94 -7.38
C CYS A 217 11.30 -17.30 -8.07
N VAL A 218 11.37 -18.39 -7.31
CA VAL A 218 11.45 -19.77 -7.85
C VAL A 218 10.19 -20.10 -8.67
N TYR A 219 9.00 -19.84 -8.13
CA TYR A 219 7.75 -20.06 -8.85
C TYR A 219 7.69 -19.29 -10.17
N ARG A 220 8.14 -18.03 -10.17
CA ARG A 220 8.17 -17.20 -11.36
C ARG A 220 9.12 -17.76 -12.42
N GLU A 221 10.31 -18.22 -12.00
CA GLU A 221 11.30 -18.81 -12.89
C GLU A 221 10.82 -20.12 -13.51
N LEU A 222 10.13 -20.97 -12.74
CA LEU A 222 9.51 -22.21 -13.24
C LEU A 222 8.43 -21.95 -14.30
N LYS A 223 7.65 -20.86 -14.17
CA LYS A 223 6.60 -20.50 -15.14
C LYS A 223 7.14 -19.76 -16.38
N LYS A 224 8.24 -19.02 -16.26
CA LYS A 224 8.91 -18.29 -17.34
C LYS A 224 10.42 -18.33 -17.13
N PRO A 225 11.13 -19.36 -17.62
CA PRO A 225 12.57 -19.46 -17.51
C PRO A 225 13.26 -18.22 -18.09
N GLY A 226 14.31 -17.73 -17.40
CA GLY A 226 15.04 -16.50 -17.80
C GLY A 226 14.34 -15.19 -17.48
N SER A 227 13.24 -15.22 -16.72
CA SER A 227 12.51 -14.01 -16.35
C SER A 227 13.20 -13.17 -15.26
N ILE A 228 14.13 -13.76 -14.52
CA ILE A 228 14.91 -13.10 -13.46
C ILE A 228 16.38 -13.08 -13.90
N PRO A 229 17.02 -11.91 -14.06
CA PRO A 229 18.41 -11.79 -14.53
C PRO A 229 19.41 -12.62 -13.71
N LEU A 230 19.15 -12.77 -12.40
CA LEU A 230 20.01 -13.54 -11.52
C LEU A 230 20.01 -15.04 -11.88
N PHE A 231 18.86 -15.61 -12.23
CA PHE A 231 18.74 -17.02 -12.60
C PHE A 231 19.23 -17.29 -14.03
N SER A 232 19.09 -16.34 -14.96
CA SER A 232 19.66 -16.45 -16.30
C SER A 232 21.17 -16.46 -16.23
N PHE A 233 21.80 -15.69 -15.33
CA PHE A 233 23.24 -15.72 -15.11
C PHE A 233 23.72 -17.09 -14.55
N ILE A 234 22.98 -17.70 -13.62
CA ILE A 234 23.30 -19.01 -13.07
C ILE A 234 23.13 -20.10 -14.15
N HIS A 235 22.07 -20.03 -14.96
CA HIS A 235 21.82 -20.99 -16.04
C HIS A 235 22.90 -20.94 -17.15
N ASN A 236 23.51 -19.80 -17.40
CA ASN A 236 24.61 -19.63 -18.34
C ASN A 236 25.98 -20.02 -17.75
N LEU A 237 26.07 -20.30 -16.44
CA LEU A 237 27.28 -20.71 -15.72
C LEU A 237 27.39 -22.24 -15.54
N ILE A 238 26.28 -22.98 -15.76
CA ILE A 238 26.15 -24.42 -15.73
C ILE A 238 26.04 -24.97 -17.16
#